data_77e9f80e0b8f529e7b9fabf78c428a93
#
_entry.id   77e9f80e0b8f529e7b9fabf78c428a93
#
_cell.length_a   1.000
_cell.length_b   1.000
_cell.length_c   1.000
_cell.angle_alpha   90.00
_cell.angle_beta   90.00
_cell.angle_gamma   90.00
#
_symmetry.space_group_name_H-M   'P 1'
#
loop_
_entity.id
_entity.type
_entity.pdbx_description
1 polymer ?
#
loop_
_entity_poly.entity_id
_entity_poly.type
_entity_poly.pdbx_seq_one_letter_code
_entity_poly.pdbx_strand_id
1 'polypeptide(L)'
;MNRTLKRWATVILFIFTSFNLLQATPEVPQSVTFCGQRIDLTRFDRYERMDRELLAFTYMHSTSIQMIKKANRYFPIVEPILKKNGIPDDFKYLMVIESNLNPNARSSAGAAGLWQFMKTTGREYG
;
A
#
# COMPACT_ATOMS: atom_id res chain seq x y z
N MET A 1 12.97 41.71 -26.77
CA MET A 1 13.12 40.91 -25.53
C MET A 1 14.46 40.19 -25.56
N ASN A 2 15.38 40.54 -24.63
CA ASN A 2 16.80 40.23 -24.66
C ASN A 2 17.05 38.69 -24.48
N ARG A 3 18.00 38.12 -25.22
CA ARG A 3 18.33 36.66 -25.18
C ARG A 3 18.60 36.15 -23.74
N THR A 4 19.20 36.99 -22.92
CA THR A 4 19.45 36.72 -21.49
C THR A 4 18.16 36.60 -20.70
N LEU A 5 17.17 37.46 -20.92
CA LEU A 5 15.87 37.41 -20.23
C LEU A 5 15.11 36.11 -20.54
N LYS A 6 15.16 35.63 -21.80
CA LYS A 6 14.54 34.36 -22.20
C LYS A 6 15.19 33.16 -21.49
N ARG A 7 16.52 33.16 -21.37
CA ARG A 7 17.24 32.08 -20.66
C ARG A 7 16.90 32.04 -19.17
N TRP A 8 16.81 33.20 -18.51
CA TRP A 8 16.41 33.27 -17.11
C TRP A 8 14.96 32.87 -16.88
N ALA A 9 14.05 33.26 -17.78
CA ALA A 9 12.64 32.86 -17.73
C ALA A 9 12.49 31.34 -17.85
N THR A 10 13.28 30.69 -18.71
CA THR A 10 13.26 29.22 -18.87
C THR A 10 13.79 28.51 -17.61
N VAL A 11 14.87 29.03 -17.01
CA VAL A 11 15.42 28.46 -15.76
C VAL A 11 14.45 28.63 -14.60
N ILE A 12 13.82 29.79 -14.45
CA ILE A 12 12.81 30.06 -13.42
C ILE A 12 11.60 29.14 -13.61
N LEU A 13 11.12 28.96 -14.85
CA LEU A 13 10.01 28.05 -15.15
C LEU A 13 10.37 26.60 -14.80
N PHE A 14 11.62 26.18 -15.09
CA PHE A 14 12.07 24.82 -14.75
C PHE A 14 12.19 24.60 -13.23
N ILE A 15 12.65 25.59 -12.49
CA ILE A 15 12.69 25.55 -11.01
C ILE A 15 11.28 25.52 -10.43
N PHE A 16 10.34 26.30 -10.99
CA PHE A 16 8.96 26.32 -10.52
C PHE A 16 8.21 25.01 -10.80
N THR A 17 8.43 24.38 -11.97
CA THR A 17 7.84 23.08 -12.29
C THR A 17 8.45 21.95 -11.45
N SER A 18 9.74 22.02 -11.14
CA SER A 18 10.41 21.06 -10.24
C SER A 18 9.92 21.17 -8.79
N PHE A 19 9.58 22.38 -8.34
CA PHE A 19 9.05 22.57 -6.98
C PHE A 19 7.65 21.99 -6.78
N ASN A 20 6.79 21.99 -7.83
CA ASN A 20 5.47 21.38 -7.76
C ASN A 20 5.51 19.83 -7.78
N LEU A 21 6.57 19.23 -8.34
CA LEU A 21 6.77 17.77 -8.26
C LEU A 21 7.18 17.30 -6.86
N LEU A 22 7.74 18.18 -6.04
CA LEU A 22 8.14 17.86 -4.67
C LEU A 22 6.95 17.83 -3.69
N GLN A 23 5.78 18.34 -4.08
CA GLN A 23 4.57 18.38 -3.25
C GLN A 23 3.69 17.12 -3.40
N ALA A 24 4.12 16.14 -4.17
CA ALA A 24 3.37 14.89 -4.37
C ALA A 24 3.71 13.78 -3.35
N THR A 25 4.32 14.12 -2.22
CA THR A 25 4.49 13.17 -1.13
C THR A 25 3.15 12.99 -0.41
N PRO A 26 2.68 11.76 -0.21
CA PRO A 26 1.44 11.54 0.51
C PRO A 26 1.57 12.05 1.95
N GLU A 27 0.60 12.81 2.39
CA GLU A 27 0.56 13.29 3.77
C GLU A 27 0.14 12.14 4.70
N VAL A 28 0.87 12.00 5.82
CA VAL A 28 0.54 10.99 6.84
C VAL A 28 -0.73 11.41 7.57
N PRO A 29 -1.80 10.59 7.58
CA PRO A 29 -3.02 10.93 8.29
C PRO A 29 -2.80 10.93 9.80
N GLN A 30 -3.57 11.71 10.55
CA GLN A 30 -3.48 11.74 12.01
C GLN A 30 -3.89 10.42 12.66
N SER A 31 -4.74 9.64 12.02
CA SER A 31 -5.16 8.32 12.50
C SER A 31 -5.64 7.45 11.35
N VAL A 32 -5.59 6.14 11.54
CA VAL A 32 -6.21 5.13 10.68
C VAL A 32 -7.11 4.23 11.51
N THR A 33 -8.08 3.59 10.87
CA THR A 33 -8.91 2.57 11.53
C THR A 33 -8.54 1.22 10.95
N PHE A 34 -8.34 0.21 11.83
CA PHE A 34 -8.09 -1.17 11.44
C PHE A 34 -8.92 -2.11 12.33
N CYS A 35 -9.71 -2.99 11.75
CA CYS A 35 -10.64 -3.89 12.45
C CYS A 35 -11.53 -3.15 13.49
N GLY A 36 -12.02 -1.97 13.12
CA GLY A 36 -12.85 -1.12 13.99
C GLY A 36 -12.10 -0.37 15.09
N GLN A 37 -10.80 -0.58 15.24
CA GLN A 37 -9.97 0.13 16.21
C GLN A 37 -9.26 1.32 15.58
N ARG A 38 -9.41 2.49 16.20
CA ARG A 38 -8.69 3.71 15.81
C ARG A 38 -7.26 3.66 16.32
N ILE A 39 -6.31 3.83 15.41
CA ILE A 39 -4.88 3.89 15.69
C ILE A 39 -4.43 5.34 15.49
N ASP A 40 -3.98 5.98 16.56
CA ASP A 40 -3.41 7.32 16.54
C ASP A 40 -2.00 7.28 15.94
N LEU A 41 -1.75 8.10 14.93
CA LEU A 41 -0.47 8.22 14.22
C LEU A 41 0.26 9.54 14.56
N THR A 42 -0.24 10.33 15.51
CA THR A 42 0.42 11.59 15.92
C THR A 42 1.69 11.37 16.74
N ARG A 43 1.85 10.19 17.35
CA ARG A 43 3.08 9.82 18.02
C ARG A 43 4.22 9.69 17.01
N PHE A 44 5.37 10.26 17.33
CA PHE A 44 6.55 10.33 16.46
C PHE A 44 6.96 8.96 15.86
N ASP A 45 7.04 7.93 16.70
CA ASP A 45 7.39 6.57 16.29
C ASP A 45 6.42 5.96 15.27
N ARG A 46 5.12 6.22 15.43
CA ARG A 46 4.07 5.74 14.52
C ARG A 46 4.00 6.57 13.25
N TYR A 47 4.16 7.89 13.40
CA TYR A 47 4.23 8.81 12.27
C TYR A 47 5.36 8.44 11.31
N GLU A 48 6.60 8.31 11.81
CA GLU A 48 7.76 7.95 10.99
C GLU A 48 7.60 6.60 10.29
N ARG A 49 7.01 5.61 10.98
CA ARG A 49 6.75 4.30 10.38
C ARG A 49 5.74 4.40 9.23
N MET A 50 4.65 5.12 9.44
CA MET A 50 3.62 5.31 8.41
C MET A 50 4.17 6.12 7.23
N ASP A 51 4.91 7.19 7.48
CA ASP A 51 5.54 8.02 6.45
C ASP A 51 6.46 7.17 5.55
N ARG A 52 7.33 6.37 6.17
CA ARG A 52 8.22 5.46 5.43
C ARG A 52 7.46 4.48 4.54
N GLU A 53 6.38 3.86 5.04
CA GLU A 53 5.58 2.91 4.26
C GLU A 53 4.82 3.61 3.12
N LEU A 54 4.27 4.80 3.38
CA LEU A 54 3.60 5.61 2.35
C LEU A 54 4.58 6.05 1.25
N LEU A 55 5.77 6.49 1.63
CA LEU A 55 6.83 6.85 0.67
C LEU A 55 7.25 5.62 -0.15
N ALA A 56 7.51 4.50 0.51
CA ALA A 56 7.89 3.26 -0.18
C ALA A 56 6.81 2.84 -1.19
N PHE A 57 5.53 2.82 -0.77
CA PHE A 57 4.41 2.47 -1.64
C PHE A 57 4.27 3.45 -2.82
N THR A 58 4.43 4.75 -2.57
CA THR A 58 4.27 5.80 -3.59
C THR A 58 5.36 5.72 -4.66
N TYR A 59 6.61 5.48 -4.27
CA TYR A 59 7.73 5.48 -5.20
C TYR A 59 8.05 4.12 -5.82
N MET A 60 7.48 3.03 -5.32
CA MET A 60 7.57 1.70 -5.94
C MET A 60 6.51 1.53 -7.06
N HIS A 61 6.43 2.48 -7.99
CA HIS A 61 5.36 2.63 -8.98
C HIS A 61 4.89 1.32 -9.63
N SER A 62 5.81 0.53 -10.17
CA SER A 62 5.45 -0.73 -10.86
C SER A 62 4.83 -1.76 -9.91
N THR A 63 5.41 -1.92 -8.73
CA THR A 63 4.94 -2.86 -7.70
C THR A 63 3.59 -2.43 -7.14
N SER A 64 3.44 -1.15 -6.82
CA SER A 64 2.20 -0.59 -6.27
C SER A 64 1.05 -0.67 -7.27
N ILE A 65 1.29 -0.35 -8.56
CA ILE A 65 0.28 -0.48 -9.61
C ILE A 65 -0.13 -1.96 -9.79
N GLN A 66 0.82 -2.90 -9.78
CA GLN A 66 0.52 -4.32 -9.86
C GLN A 66 -0.30 -4.80 -8.66
N MET A 67 0.03 -4.33 -7.45
CA MET A 67 -0.69 -4.64 -6.22
C MET A 67 -2.14 -4.13 -6.27
N ILE A 68 -2.36 -2.88 -6.72
CA ILE A 68 -3.70 -2.31 -6.91
C ILE A 68 -4.50 -3.12 -7.93
N LYS A 69 -3.90 -3.51 -9.06
CA LYS A 69 -4.57 -4.35 -10.07
C LYS A 69 -4.98 -5.72 -9.53
N LYS A 70 -4.12 -6.34 -8.70
CA LYS A 70 -4.42 -7.61 -8.04
C LYS A 70 -5.52 -7.43 -6.98
N ALA A 71 -5.48 -6.35 -6.18
CA ALA A 71 -6.51 -6.02 -5.20
C ALA A 71 -7.88 -5.89 -5.88
N ASN A 72 -7.98 -5.15 -7.00
CA ASN A 72 -9.20 -5.02 -7.78
C ASN A 72 -9.73 -6.37 -8.32
N ARG A 73 -8.87 -7.36 -8.50
CA ARG A 73 -9.26 -8.71 -8.92
C ARG A 73 -9.74 -9.57 -7.77
N TYR A 74 -9.01 -9.58 -6.65
CA TYR A 74 -9.23 -10.54 -5.57
C TYR A 74 -10.15 -10.02 -4.45
N PHE A 75 -10.14 -8.73 -4.15
CA PHE A 75 -10.97 -8.17 -3.07
C PHE A 75 -12.48 -8.40 -3.30
N PRO A 76 -13.05 -8.17 -4.49
CA PRO A 76 -14.47 -8.45 -4.72
C PRO A 76 -14.88 -9.91 -4.51
N ILE A 77 -13.93 -10.84 -4.62
CA ILE A 77 -14.18 -12.28 -4.39
C ILE A 77 -14.13 -12.59 -2.88
N VAL A 78 -13.20 -11.95 -2.17
CA VAL A 78 -12.91 -12.28 -0.77
C VAL A 78 -13.83 -11.54 0.20
N GLU A 79 -14.15 -10.28 -0.06
CA GLU A 79 -15.00 -9.43 0.81
C GLU A 79 -16.35 -10.08 1.17
N PRO A 80 -17.12 -10.68 0.22
CA PRO A 80 -18.35 -11.37 0.56
C PRO A 80 -18.13 -12.60 1.46
N ILE A 81 -16.99 -13.27 1.31
CA ILE A 81 -16.63 -14.45 2.12
C ILE A 81 -16.31 -14.03 3.55
N LEU A 82 -15.48 -12.99 3.73
CA LEU A 82 -15.17 -12.44 5.04
C LEU A 82 -16.44 -11.99 5.76
N LYS A 83 -17.29 -11.23 5.06
CA LYS A 83 -18.56 -10.74 5.59
C LYS A 83 -19.50 -11.89 6.01
N LYS A 84 -19.64 -12.92 5.17
CA LYS A 84 -20.47 -14.09 5.47
C LYS A 84 -20.03 -14.82 6.75
N ASN A 85 -18.74 -14.81 7.04
CA ASN A 85 -18.15 -15.49 8.18
C ASN A 85 -17.93 -14.56 9.40
N GLY A 86 -18.42 -13.31 9.38
CA GLY A 86 -18.28 -12.36 10.46
C GLY A 86 -16.84 -11.90 10.70
N ILE A 87 -15.97 -12.05 9.70
CA ILE A 87 -14.56 -11.64 9.77
C ILE A 87 -14.45 -10.17 9.32
N PRO A 88 -13.70 -9.32 10.04
CA PRO A 88 -13.50 -7.94 9.64
C PRO A 88 -12.94 -7.83 8.21
N ASP A 89 -13.49 -6.90 7.44
CA ASP A 89 -13.12 -6.70 6.02
C ASP A 89 -11.62 -6.40 5.84
N ASP A 90 -11.00 -5.75 6.81
CA ASP A 90 -9.58 -5.41 6.79
C ASP A 90 -8.64 -6.64 6.70
N PHE A 91 -9.15 -7.85 7.00
CA PHE A 91 -8.37 -9.08 6.83
C PHE A 91 -7.97 -9.37 5.38
N LYS A 92 -8.64 -8.76 4.40
CA LYS A 92 -8.20 -8.80 3.00
C LYS A 92 -6.79 -8.23 2.80
N TYR A 93 -6.38 -7.25 3.60
CA TYR A 93 -5.05 -6.65 3.51
C TYR A 93 -3.92 -7.59 3.97
N LEU A 94 -4.22 -8.61 4.78
CA LEU A 94 -3.23 -9.64 5.11
C LEU A 94 -2.75 -10.39 3.86
N MET A 95 -3.61 -10.61 2.86
CA MET A 95 -3.21 -11.23 1.60
C MET A 95 -2.16 -10.41 0.83
N VAL A 96 -2.16 -9.09 1.03
CA VAL A 96 -1.15 -8.20 0.45
C VAL A 96 0.20 -8.46 1.12
N ILE A 97 0.21 -8.50 2.45
CA ILE A 97 1.43 -8.67 3.27
C ILE A 97 2.00 -10.08 3.09
N GLU A 98 1.14 -11.11 3.14
CA GLU A 98 1.55 -12.52 3.15
C GLU A 98 2.02 -13.04 1.79
N SER A 99 1.40 -12.61 0.71
CA SER A 99 1.64 -13.19 -0.61
C SER A 99 1.75 -12.19 -1.76
N ASN A 100 1.66 -10.90 -1.48
CA ASN A 100 1.48 -9.87 -2.52
C ASN A 100 0.33 -10.24 -3.48
N LEU A 101 -0.78 -10.74 -2.91
CA LEU A 101 -1.96 -11.20 -3.65
C LEU A 101 -1.63 -12.24 -4.73
N ASN A 102 -0.73 -13.17 -4.42
CA ASN A 102 -0.39 -14.29 -5.29
C ASN A 102 -1.04 -15.59 -4.77
N PRO A 103 -2.07 -16.14 -5.43
CA PRO A 103 -2.73 -17.37 -4.97
C PRO A 103 -1.83 -18.61 -5.05
N ASN A 104 -0.75 -18.54 -5.83
CA ASN A 104 0.22 -19.63 -5.99
C ASN A 104 1.47 -19.44 -5.14
N ALA A 105 1.49 -18.46 -4.24
CA ALA A 105 2.64 -18.23 -3.37
C ALA A 105 2.91 -19.43 -2.48
N ARG A 106 4.19 -19.77 -2.33
CA ARG A 106 4.68 -20.80 -1.40
C ARG A 106 5.93 -20.29 -0.71
N SER A 107 5.95 -20.41 0.62
CA SER A 107 7.16 -20.11 1.40
C SER A 107 8.08 -21.31 1.48
N SER A 108 9.33 -21.06 1.87
CA SER A 108 10.32 -22.14 2.15
C SER A 108 9.87 -23.06 3.29
N ALA A 109 9.07 -22.56 4.22
CA ALA A 109 8.50 -23.31 5.33
C ALA A 109 7.24 -24.13 4.93
N GLY A 110 6.74 -23.98 3.68
CA GLY A 110 5.58 -24.72 3.18
C GLY A 110 4.24 -24.04 3.35
N ALA A 111 4.21 -22.77 3.79
CA ALA A 111 2.98 -21.97 3.77
C ALA A 111 2.54 -21.72 2.31
N ALA A 112 1.23 -21.64 2.06
CA ALA A 112 0.70 -21.54 0.70
C ALA A 112 -0.51 -20.62 0.60
N GLY A 113 -0.72 -20.10 -0.63
CA GLY A 113 -1.90 -19.33 -1.03
C GLY A 113 -1.89 -17.88 -0.57
N LEU A 114 -3.03 -17.22 -0.68
CA LEU A 114 -3.18 -15.79 -0.43
C LEU A 114 -2.82 -15.39 1.00
N TRP A 115 -3.22 -16.19 2.01
CA TRP A 115 -2.95 -15.95 3.43
C TRP A 115 -1.79 -16.76 3.99
N GLN A 116 -1.04 -17.47 3.16
CA GLN A 116 0.13 -18.26 3.57
C GLN A 116 -0.17 -19.20 4.75
N PHE A 117 -1.28 -19.96 4.66
CA PHE A 117 -1.57 -20.99 5.65
C PHE A 117 -0.61 -22.17 5.54
N MET A 118 -0.18 -22.68 6.69
CA MET A 118 0.54 -23.94 6.77
C MET A 118 -0.39 -25.09 6.44
N LYS A 119 0.15 -26.16 5.82
CA LYS A 119 -0.62 -27.34 5.46
C LYS A 119 -1.29 -28.03 6.67
N THR A 120 -0.65 -28.01 7.82
CA THR A 120 -1.20 -28.50 9.08
C THR A 120 -2.43 -27.72 9.48
N THR A 121 -2.31 -26.38 9.54
CA THR A 121 -3.45 -25.49 9.85
C THR A 121 -4.62 -25.69 8.86
N GLY A 122 -4.31 -25.76 7.57
CA GLY A 122 -5.37 -25.99 6.56
C GLY A 122 -6.12 -27.32 6.77
N ARG A 123 -5.44 -28.36 7.27
CA ARG A 123 -6.09 -29.65 7.55
C ARG A 123 -6.91 -29.68 8.83
N GLU A 124 -6.55 -28.87 9.85
CA GLU A 124 -7.29 -28.74 11.10
C GLU A 124 -8.64 -28.06 10.91
N TYR A 125 -8.72 -27.17 9.96
CA TYR A 125 -9.94 -26.38 9.70
C TYR A 125 -10.72 -26.80 8.44
N GLY A 126 -10.31 -27.85 7.74
CA GLY A 126 -10.95 -28.36 6.52
C GLY A 126 -10.28 -27.86 5.26
#